data_b9a0ac3dbb05432845cadf4628484209
#
_entry.id   b9a0ac3dbb05432845cadf4628484209
#
_cell.length_a   1.000
_cell.length_b   1.000
_cell.length_c   1.000
_cell.angle_alpha   90.00
_cell.angle_beta   90.00
_cell.angle_gamma   90.00
#
_symmetry.space_group_name_H-M   'P 1'
#
loop_
_entity.id
_entity.type
_entity.pdbx_description
1 polymer ?
#
loop_
_entity_poly.entity_id
_entity_poly.type
_entity_poly.pdbx_seq_one_letter_code
_entity_poly.pdbx_strand_id
1 'polypeptide(L)'
;MSNKNLMAEVLAPAGSYDIFKAVVNAGADAVYLGGTQFGARAYAGNLNNEELLRAIDYAHIFDRKVYLTVNTLLKNREIEDGLYEYILPLYEAGLDAVIVQDYGVMKFINDNFPGLDIHASTQMTITEPEYIDFLSRYNVTRIVPARELSLGDIRRLREHADTVGKDTPMEIECFVHGALCYAYSGQCFMSSFLGGRSGNRGRCAGTCRLEYEKNKIKAPLLSLRDLCTLDILPDIL
;
A
#
# COMPACT_ATOMS: atom_id res chain seq x y z
N MET A 1 -27.61 -18.16 9.36
CA MET A 1 -26.33 -17.64 8.87
C MET A 1 -26.63 -16.49 7.90
N SER A 2 -26.44 -15.27 8.33
CA SER A 2 -26.79 -14.07 7.55
C SER A 2 -25.80 -13.94 6.39
N ASN A 3 -26.28 -14.10 5.15
CA ASN A 3 -25.55 -13.64 3.97
C ASN A 3 -25.47 -12.10 4.05
N LYS A 4 -24.50 -11.58 4.77
CA LYS A 4 -23.99 -10.24 4.45
C LYS A 4 -23.37 -10.38 3.08
N ASN A 5 -23.95 -9.75 2.06
CA ASN A 5 -23.28 -9.48 0.80
C ASN A 5 -22.04 -8.64 1.15
N LEU A 6 -20.92 -9.29 1.39
CA LEU A 6 -19.63 -8.66 1.49
C LEU A 6 -19.25 -8.21 0.06
N MET A 7 -19.67 -7.01 -0.29
CA MET A 7 -19.13 -6.35 -1.48
C MET A 7 -17.69 -5.97 -1.14
N ALA A 8 -16.74 -6.60 -1.83
CA ALA A 8 -15.33 -6.23 -1.68
C ALA A 8 -15.10 -4.81 -2.22
N GLU A 9 -14.29 -4.03 -1.52
CA GLU A 9 -13.84 -2.72 -1.97
C GLU A 9 -12.83 -2.87 -3.12
N VAL A 10 -13.09 -2.24 -4.24
CA VAL A 10 -12.17 -2.17 -5.38
C VAL A 10 -11.23 -0.99 -5.21
N LEU A 11 -9.98 -1.28 -4.87
CA LEU A 11 -8.92 -0.29 -4.71
C LEU A 11 -8.09 -0.15 -5.99
N ALA A 12 -8.01 1.06 -6.54
CA ALA A 12 -7.24 1.37 -7.75
C ALA A 12 -6.06 2.31 -7.47
N PRO A 13 -4.93 2.18 -8.23
CA PRO A 13 -3.82 3.11 -8.16
C PRO A 13 -4.06 4.38 -8.98
N ALA A 14 -3.51 5.53 -8.53
CA ALA A 14 -3.40 6.70 -9.37
C ALA A 14 -2.00 7.34 -9.26
N GLY A 15 -1.35 7.55 -10.41
CA GLY A 15 -0.04 8.19 -10.50
C GLY A 15 -0.09 9.65 -10.95
N SER A 16 -1.29 10.19 -11.23
CA SER A 16 -1.53 11.60 -11.53
C SER A 16 -2.98 11.95 -11.26
N TYR A 17 -3.29 13.25 -11.18
CA TYR A 17 -4.66 13.71 -10.93
C TYR A 17 -5.64 13.31 -12.05
N ASP A 18 -5.19 13.26 -13.31
CA ASP A 18 -6.06 12.82 -14.42
C ASP A 18 -6.35 11.33 -14.37
N ILE A 19 -5.35 10.49 -14.01
CA ILE A 19 -5.56 9.06 -13.77
C ILE A 19 -6.51 8.88 -12.58
N PHE A 20 -6.34 9.66 -11.51
CA PHE A 20 -7.21 9.64 -10.34
C PHE A 20 -8.68 9.84 -10.73
N LYS A 21 -9.00 10.90 -11.48
CA LYS A 21 -10.36 11.14 -11.97
C LYS A 21 -10.88 9.98 -12.84
N ALA A 22 -10.01 9.44 -13.70
CA ALA A 22 -10.40 8.36 -14.59
C ALA A 22 -10.79 7.09 -13.82
N VAL A 23 -10.04 6.70 -12.77
CA VAL A 23 -10.34 5.49 -11.97
C VAL A 23 -11.55 5.68 -11.07
N VAL A 24 -11.77 6.87 -10.49
CA VAL A 24 -13.00 7.21 -9.76
C VAL A 24 -14.21 7.09 -10.68
N ASN A 25 -14.15 7.68 -11.86
CA ASN A 25 -15.24 7.62 -12.85
C ASN A 25 -15.46 6.20 -13.41
N ALA A 26 -14.43 5.35 -13.41
CA ALA A 26 -14.53 3.94 -13.79
C ALA A 26 -15.18 3.06 -12.72
N GLY A 27 -15.44 3.59 -11.51
CA GLY A 27 -16.16 2.90 -10.45
C GLY A 27 -15.27 2.30 -9.36
N ALA A 28 -14.02 2.74 -9.21
CA ALA A 28 -13.21 2.38 -8.05
C ALA A 28 -13.90 2.87 -6.76
N ASP A 29 -13.92 2.03 -5.72
CA ASP A 29 -14.48 2.39 -4.41
C ASP A 29 -13.49 3.19 -3.58
N ALA A 30 -12.19 2.92 -3.77
CA ALA A 30 -11.11 3.67 -3.17
C ALA A 30 -9.96 3.84 -4.16
N VAL A 31 -9.16 4.90 -3.97
CA VAL A 31 -7.97 5.15 -4.79
C VAL A 31 -6.77 5.38 -3.89
N TYR A 32 -5.69 4.60 -4.11
CA TYR A 32 -4.43 4.90 -3.44
C TYR A 32 -3.50 5.70 -4.35
N LEU A 33 -2.82 6.66 -3.75
CA LEU A 33 -1.95 7.58 -4.46
C LEU A 33 -0.74 7.99 -3.61
N GLY A 34 0.30 8.48 -4.27
CA GLY A 34 1.49 9.01 -3.63
C GLY A 34 1.58 10.51 -3.78
N GLY A 35 2.04 11.16 -2.73
CA GLY A 35 2.44 12.55 -2.80
C GLY A 35 3.93 12.69 -3.12
N THR A 36 4.43 13.92 -3.13
CA THR A 36 5.83 14.23 -3.45
C THR A 36 6.83 13.73 -2.40
N GLN A 37 6.36 13.35 -1.22
CA GLN A 37 7.18 12.90 -0.09
C GLN A 37 6.72 11.53 0.44
N PHE A 38 7.62 10.81 1.08
CA PHE A 38 7.39 9.60 1.87
C PHE A 38 6.80 8.39 1.13
N GLY A 39 6.54 8.49 -0.18
CA GLY A 39 5.98 7.39 -0.97
C GLY A 39 7.04 6.46 -1.57
N ALA A 40 6.73 5.17 -1.72
CA ALA A 40 7.63 4.14 -2.26
C ALA A 40 7.96 4.31 -3.75
N ARG A 41 7.36 5.25 -4.45
CA ARG A 41 7.59 5.55 -5.87
C ARG A 41 8.04 6.99 -6.07
N ALA A 42 9.18 7.37 -5.49
CA ALA A 42 9.70 8.75 -5.53
C ALA A 42 9.90 9.32 -6.95
N TYR A 43 9.99 8.47 -7.98
CA TYR A 43 10.15 8.87 -9.39
C TYR A 43 8.89 8.72 -10.24
N ALA A 44 7.76 8.39 -9.64
CA ALA A 44 6.46 8.42 -10.31
C ALA A 44 5.93 9.87 -10.42
N GLY A 45 4.89 10.08 -11.20
CA GLY A 45 4.30 11.39 -11.41
C GLY A 45 3.61 12.01 -10.20
N ASN A 46 3.67 11.42 -9.04
CA ASN A 46 3.09 11.80 -7.75
C ASN A 46 2.34 13.14 -7.71
N LEU A 47 1.31 13.23 -6.89
CA LEU A 47 0.51 14.44 -6.74
C LEU A 47 1.20 15.44 -5.79
N ASN A 48 1.12 16.74 -6.08
CA ASN A 48 1.49 17.77 -5.13
C ASN A 48 0.37 17.97 -4.08
N ASN A 49 0.63 18.79 -3.05
CA ASN A 49 -0.33 18.97 -1.95
C ASN A 49 -1.68 19.55 -2.40
N GLU A 50 -1.69 20.47 -3.36
CA GLU A 50 -2.94 21.03 -3.90
C GLU A 50 -3.73 19.97 -4.67
N GLU A 51 -3.06 19.13 -5.45
CA GLU A 51 -3.68 18.02 -6.16
C GLU A 51 -4.21 16.96 -5.21
N LEU A 52 -3.49 16.69 -4.09
CA LEU A 52 -3.95 15.76 -3.05
C LEU A 52 -5.24 16.26 -2.38
N LEU A 53 -5.29 17.53 -1.98
CA LEU A 53 -6.50 18.15 -1.41
C LEU A 53 -7.66 18.08 -2.38
N ARG A 54 -7.43 18.44 -3.66
CA ARG A 54 -8.46 18.33 -4.70
C ARG A 54 -8.90 16.90 -4.96
N ALA A 55 -8.01 15.92 -4.80
CA ALA A 55 -8.34 14.52 -4.96
C ALA A 55 -9.26 14.03 -3.84
N ILE A 56 -9.01 14.42 -2.59
CA ILE A 56 -9.88 14.11 -1.45
C ILE A 56 -11.27 14.69 -1.69
N ASP A 57 -11.38 15.98 -1.97
CA ASP A 57 -12.65 16.64 -2.24
C ASP A 57 -13.41 15.96 -3.39
N TYR A 58 -12.71 15.68 -4.49
CA TYR A 58 -13.32 15.05 -5.67
C TYR A 58 -13.82 13.62 -5.35
N ALA A 59 -13.04 12.80 -4.64
CA ALA A 59 -13.46 11.46 -4.27
C ALA A 59 -14.71 11.47 -3.39
N HIS A 60 -14.74 12.33 -2.40
CA HIS A 60 -15.85 12.43 -1.45
C HIS A 60 -17.16 12.89 -2.11
N ILE A 61 -17.12 13.73 -3.17
CA ILE A 61 -18.31 14.07 -3.98
C ILE A 61 -18.96 12.80 -4.58
N PHE A 62 -18.15 11.78 -4.91
CA PHE A 62 -18.61 10.50 -5.48
C PHE A 62 -18.74 9.38 -4.45
N ASP A 63 -18.67 9.69 -3.14
CA ASP A 63 -18.65 8.70 -2.06
C ASP A 63 -17.55 7.64 -2.25
N ARG A 64 -16.32 8.12 -2.55
CA ARG A 64 -15.12 7.29 -2.75
C ARG A 64 -14.04 7.70 -1.77
N LYS A 65 -13.17 6.75 -1.43
CA LYS A 65 -12.11 6.93 -0.44
C LYS A 65 -10.76 7.22 -1.09
N VAL A 66 -9.90 7.93 -0.35
CA VAL A 66 -8.53 8.24 -0.75
C VAL A 66 -7.54 7.72 0.29
N TYR A 67 -6.56 6.92 -0.15
CA TYR A 67 -5.52 6.38 0.70
C TYR A 67 -4.15 6.92 0.28
N LEU A 68 -3.46 7.59 1.19
CA LEU A 68 -2.15 8.17 0.92
C LEU A 68 -1.02 7.18 1.26
N THR A 69 -0.10 6.96 0.32
CA THR A 69 1.08 6.15 0.61
C THR A 69 2.14 6.94 1.37
N VAL A 70 2.42 6.50 2.61
CA VAL A 70 3.54 6.92 3.47
C VAL A 70 4.38 5.68 3.77
N ASN A 71 4.71 4.94 2.73
CA ASN A 71 5.21 3.57 2.81
C ASN A 71 6.70 3.42 2.49
N THR A 72 7.51 4.37 2.93
CA THR A 72 8.97 4.28 2.93
C THR A 72 9.51 4.19 4.36
N LEU A 73 10.73 3.65 4.51
CA LEU A 73 11.44 3.71 5.79
C LEU A 73 11.97 5.14 6.01
N LEU A 74 11.61 5.75 7.11
CA LEU A 74 12.00 7.12 7.45
C LEU A 74 13.12 7.14 8.50
N LYS A 75 13.91 8.21 8.46
CA LYS A 75 14.85 8.54 9.54
C LYS A 75 14.13 9.38 10.59
N ASN A 76 14.57 9.32 11.84
CA ASN A 76 13.94 10.07 12.95
C ASN A 76 13.73 11.55 12.60
N ARG A 77 14.74 12.22 12.01
CA ARG A 77 14.60 13.62 11.59
C ARG A 77 13.51 13.87 10.57
N GLU A 78 13.26 12.92 9.66
CA GLU A 78 12.20 13.06 8.64
C GLU A 78 10.82 12.94 9.28
N ILE A 79 10.69 12.15 10.34
CA ILE A 79 9.46 12.05 11.15
C ILE A 79 9.26 13.32 11.97
N GLU A 80 10.32 13.79 12.65
CA GLU A 80 10.27 14.94 13.55
C GLU A 80 10.10 16.28 12.81
N ASP A 81 10.79 16.45 11.67
CA ASP A 81 10.91 17.75 10.99
C ASP A 81 9.87 17.97 9.88
N GLY A 82 9.09 16.96 9.46
CA GLY A 82 8.27 17.17 8.27
C GLY A 82 7.02 16.30 8.12
N LEU A 83 6.90 15.21 8.88
CA LEU A 83 5.78 14.30 8.68
C LEU A 83 4.46 14.90 9.17
N TYR A 84 4.49 15.66 10.27
CA TYR A 84 3.30 16.29 10.84
C TYR A 84 2.71 17.32 9.87
N GLU A 85 3.54 18.25 9.41
CA GLU A 85 3.14 19.32 8.49
C GLU A 85 2.68 18.79 7.13
N TYR A 86 3.19 17.63 6.73
CA TYR A 86 2.77 16.97 5.49
C TYR A 86 1.39 16.32 5.62
N ILE A 87 1.10 15.65 6.73
CA ILE A 87 -0.15 14.92 6.93
C ILE A 87 -1.29 15.84 7.40
N LEU A 88 -1.01 16.84 8.25
CA LEU A 88 -2.02 17.67 8.88
C LEU A 88 -3.06 18.27 7.91
N PRO A 89 -2.68 18.97 6.82
CA PRO A 89 -3.65 19.54 5.91
C PRO A 89 -4.51 18.49 5.19
N LEU A 90 -3.99 17.30 4.95
CA LEU A 90 -4.73 16.21 4.33
C LEU A 90 -5.68 15.54 5.32
N TYR A 91 -5.25 15.40 6.57
CA TYR A 91 -6.10 14.93 7.67
C TYR A 91 -7.28 15.87 7.92
N GLU A 92 -7.02 17.20 7.94
CA GLU A 92 -8.08 18.23 8.08
C GLU A 92 -9.04 18.24 6.89
N ALA A 93 -8.58 17.86 5.69
CA ALA A 93 -9.41 17.69 4.50
C ALA A 93 -10.21 16.38 4.48
N GLY A 94 -10.01 15.51 5.48
CA GLY A 94 -10.75 14.25 5.60
C GLY A 94 -10.09 13.07 4.89
N LEU A 95 -8.75 13.02 4.79
CA LEU A 95 -8.04 11.85 4.27
C LEU A 95 -8.51 10.58 4.98
N ASP A 96 -8.92 9.56 4.22
CA ASP A 96 -9.55 8.36 4.77
C ASP A 96 -8.54 7.41 5.44
N ALA A 97 -7.38 7.20 4.84
CA ALA A 97 -6.34 6.35 5.43
C ALA A 97 -4.92 6.67 4.92
N VAL A 98 -3.94 6.18 5.66
CA VAL A 98 -2.53 6.16 5.24
C VAL A 98 -2.01 4.72 5.11
N ILE A 99 -1.28 4.42 4.03
CA ILE A 99 -0.63 3.13 3.82
C ILE A 99 0.82 3.23 4.31
N VAL A 100 1.17 2.49 5.34
CA VAL A 100 2.42 2.63 6.11
C VAL A 100 3.21 1.34 6.14
N GLN A 101 4.56 1.40 6.06
CA GLN A 101 5.44 0.26 6.31
C GLN A 101 6.35 0.44 7.54
N ASP A 102 6.62 1.67 7.95
CA ASP A 102 7.55 1.99 9.03
C ASP A 102 6.83 2.00 10.39
N TYR A 103 7.31 1.24 11.36
CA TYR A 103 6.69 1.19 12.70
C TYR A 103 6.75 2.52 13.45
N GLY A 104 7.81 3.32 13.22
CA GLY A 104 7.92 4.67 13.79
C GLY A 104 6.87 5.61 13.21
N VAL A 105 6.66 5.55 11.90
CA VAL A 105 5.58 6.29 11.22
C VAL A 105 4.21 5.83 11.71
N MET A 106 3.98 4.52 11.81
CA MET A 106 2.72 3.95 12.32
C MET A 106 2.39 4.50 13.71
N LYS A 107 3.37 4.41 14.63
CA LYS A 107 3.20 4.96 15.98
C LYS A 107 2.94 6.46 15.96
N PHE A 108 3.69 7.20 15.14
CA PHE A 108 3.54 8.66 15.01
C PHE A 108 2.13 9.05 14.53
N ILE A 109 1.61 8.37 13.51
CA ILE A 109 0.25 8.61 12.99
C ILE A 109 -0.79 8.29 14.07
N ASN A 110 -0.67 7.14 14.71
CA ASN A 110 -1.59 6.73 15.78
C ASN A 110 -1.65 7.75 16.93
N ASP A 111 -0.51 8.34 17.30
CA ASP A 111 -0.41 9.26 18.42
C ASP A 111 -0.86 10.69 18.09
N ASN A 112 -0.73 11.13 16.83
CA ASN A 112 -0.92 12.53 16.44
C ASN A 112 -2.19 12.78 15.59
N PHE A 113 -2.75 11.74 14.95
CA PHE A 113 -3.91 11.87 14.05
C PHE A 113 -5.02 10.89 14.44
N PRO A 114 -5.73 11.15 15.56
CA PRO A 114 -6.77 10.25 16.05
C PRO A 114 -7.88 10.07 15.02
N GLY A 115 -8.25 8.82 14.78
CA GLY A 115 -9.31 8.48 13.81
C GLY A 115 -8.86 8.39 12.34
N LEU A 116 -7.59 8.72 12.03
CA LEU A 116 -7.03 8.43 10.72
C LEU A 116 -6.67 6.95 10.65
N ASP A 117 -7.28 6.23 9.72
CA ASP A 117 -7.04 4.80 9.53
C ASP A 117 -5.62 4.52 9.03
N ILE A 118 -5.04 3.44 9.52
CA ILE A 118 -3.72 2.97 9.09
C ILE A 118 -3.88 1.64 8.37
N HIS A 119 -3.41 1.57 7.13
CA HIS A 119 -3.30 0.34 6.36
C HIS A 119 -1.84 -0.14 6.36
N ALA A 120 -1.60 -1.34 6.87
CA ALA A 120 -0.26 -1.92 6.90
C ALA A 120 0.15 -2.36 5.50
N SER A 121 1.18 -1.72 4.94
CA SER A 121 1.65 -1.95 3.57
C SER A 121 2.14 -3.39 3.38
N THR A 122 2.02 -3.92 2.15
CA THR A 122 2.65 -5.19 1.75
C THR A 122 4.17 -5.21 2.00
N GLN A 123 4.81 -4.04 2.03
CA GLN A 123 6.24 -3.91 2.35
C GLN A 123 6.58 -4.21 3.82
N MET A 124 5.59 -4.33 4.70
CA MET A 124 5.79 -4.86 6.06
C MET A 124 6.01 -6.38 6.08
N THR A 125 5.80 -7.05 4.95
CA THR A 125 6.03 -8.50 4.79
C THR A 125 5.21 -9.34 5.77
N ILE A 126 3.92 -9.04 5.88
CA ILE A 126 3.00 -9.74 6.78
C ILE A 126 2.71 -11.12 6.20
N THR A 127 3.13 -12.16 6.93
CA THR A 127 3.05 -13.57 6.52
C THR A 127 2.30 -14.44 7.51
N GLU A 128 2.22 -14.03 8.77
CA GLU A 128 1.68 -14.84 9.86
C GLU A 128 0.58 -14.09 10.61
N PRO A 129 -0.39 -14.81 11.18
CA PRO A 129 -1.51 -14.21 11.92
C PRO A 129 -1.09 -13.34 13.12
N GLU A 130 0.00 -13.67 13.79
CA GLU A 130 0.51 -12.97 14.97
C GLU A 130 0.86 -11.49 14.71
N TYR A 131 1.11 -11.12 13.46
CA TYR A 131 1.25 -9.70 13.09
C TYR A 131 -0.01 -8.90 13.39
N ILE A 132 -1.19 -9.50 13.23
CA ILE A 132 -2.49 -8.86 13.46
C ILE A 132 -2.62 -8.43 14.92
N ASP A 133 -2.20 -9.29 15.86
CA ASP A 133 -2.22 -8.99 17.31
C ASP A 133 -1.35 -7.78 17.67
N PHE A 134 -0.22 -7.63 16.98
CA PHE A 134 0.66 -6.49 17.19
C PHE A 134 0.06 -5.22 16.56
N LEU A 135 -0.40 -5.30 15.31
CA LEU A 135 -0.87 -4.17 14.54
C LEU A 135 -2.18 -3.59 15.07
N SER A 136 -3.05 -4.41 15.66
CA SER A 136 -4.31 -3.98 16.27
C SER A 136 -4.13 -2.98 17.43
N ARG A 137 -2.91 -2.85 17.98
CA ARG A 137 -2.59 -1.88 19.03
C ARG A 137 -2.36 -0.45 18.54
N TYR A 138 -2.30 -0.25 17.22
CA TYR A 138 -1.88 1.01 16.56
C TYR A 138 -2.91 1.56 15.59
N ASN A 139 -4.20 1.33 15.83
CA ASN A 139 -5.27 1.76 14.92
C ASN A 139 -5.07 1.29 13.47
N VAL A 140 -4.46 0.11 13.29
CA VAL A 140 -4.37 -0.53 11.98
C VAL A 140 -5.69 -1.21 11.72
N THR A 141 -6.40 -0.73 10.71
CA THR A 141 -7.73 -1.23 10.31
C THR A 141 -7.66 -2.22 9.15
N ARG A 142 -6.54 -2.21 8.39
CA ARG A 142 -6.34 -3.05 7.22
C ARG A 142 -4.90 -3.53 7.10
N ILE A 143 -4.72 -4.77 6.68
CA ILE A 143 -3.41 -5.30 6.30
C ILE A 143 -3.37 -5.66 4.81
N VAL A 144 -2.21 -5.40 4.18
CA VAL A 144 -1.90 -5.87 2.83
C VAL A 144 -0.86 -6.99 2.97
N PRO A 145 -1.24 -8.26 2.94
CA PRO A 145 -0.33 -9.37 3.14
C PRO A 145 0.79 -9.42 2.10
N ALA A 146 1.84 -10.18 2.43
CA ALA A 146 2.88 -10.50 1.47
C ALA A 146 2.28 -11.20 0.25
N ARG A 147 2.68 -10.79 -0.96
CA ARG A 147 2.14 -11.31 -2.24
C ARG A 147 2.56 -12.74 -2.54
N GLU A 148 3.46 -13.27 -1.75
CA GLU A 148 3.98 -14.64 -1.82
C GLU A 148 3.09 -15.66 -1.10
N LEU A 149 2.08 -15.20 -0.35
CA LEU A 149 1.17 -16.07 0.39
C LEU A 149 0.23 -16.84 -0.55
N SER A 150 -0.04 -18.09 -0.19
CA SER A 150 -1.08 -18.89 -0.82
C SER A 150 -2.47 -18.45 -0.35
N LEU A 151 -3.53 -18.85 -1.07
CA LEU A 151 -4.92 -18.63 -0.63
C LEU A 151 -5.20 -19.27 0.74
N GLY A 152 -4.53 -20.41 1.04
CA GLY A 152 -4.64 -21.06 2.36
C GLY A 152 -4.04 -20.21 3.48
N ASP A 153 -2.92 -19.52 3.22
CA ASP A 153 -2.30 -18.60 4.17
C ASP A 153 -3.17 -17.36 4.40
N ILE A 154 -3.70 -16.78 3.32
CA ILE A 154 -4.60 -15.62 3.39
C ILE A 154 -5.87 -15.97 4.18
N ARG A 155 -6.42 -17.18 4.00
CA ARG A 155 -7.57 -17.66 4.77
C ARG A 155 -7.25 -17.74 6.27
N ARG A 156 -6.07 -18.24 6.64
CA ARG A 156 -5.63 -18.26 8.06
C ARG A 156 -5.52 -16.85 8.65
N LEU A 157 -4.99 -15.89 7.86
CA LEU A 157 -4.98 -14.49 8.28
C LEU A 157 -6.39 -13.94 8.50
N ARG A 158 -7.33 -14.26 7.58
CA ARG A 158 -8.73 -13.82 7.70
C ARG A 158 -9.39 -14.40 8.95
N GLU A 159 -9.27 -15.72 9.15
CA GLU A 159 -9.82 -16.41 10.32
C GLU A 159 -9.30 -15.80 11.63
N HIS A 160 -8.02 -15.47 11.70
CA HIS A 160 -7.43 -14.83 12.87
C HIS A 160 -7.91 -13.38 13.04
N ALA A 161 -7.94 -12.60 11.96
CA ALA A 161 -8.44 -11.22 11.99
C ALA A 161 -9.88 -11.12 12.51
N ASP A 162 -10.72 -12.11 12.21
CA ASP A 162 -12.10 -12.18 12.72
C ASP A 162 -12.17 -12.40 14.25
N THR A 163 -11.08 -12.86 14.86
CA THR A 163 -11.03 -13.11 16.33
C THR A 163 -10.46 -11.94 17.12
N VAL A 164 -9.64 -11.09 16.51
CA VAL A 164 -8.90 -10.03 17.20
C VAL A 164 -9.70 -8.74 17.33
N GLY A 165 -10.53 -8.41 16.35
CA GLY A 165 -11.37 -7.22 16.39
C GLY A 165 -12.62 -7.43 17.25
N LYS A 166 -12.77 -6.65 18.34
CA LYS A 166 -13.97 -6.78 19.22
C LYS A 166 -15.24 -6.25 18.55
N ASP A 167 -15.13 -5.16 17.81
CA ASP A 167 -16.27 -4.46 17.18
C ASP A 167 -16.19 -4.45 15.65
N THR A 168 -14.97 -4.38 15.10
CA THR A 168 -14.72 -4.39 13.64
C THR A 168 -13.49 -5.25 13.35
N PRO A 169 -13.64 -6.36 12.60
CA PRO A 169 -12.51 -7.18 12.19
C PRO A 169 -11.54 -6.38 11.32
N MET A 170 -10.22 -6.64 11.49
CA MET A 170 -9.20 -6.06 10.63
C MET A 170 -9.40 -6.52 9.19
N GLU A 171 -9.42 -5.60 8.25
CA GLU A 171 -9.60 -5.90 6.84
C GLU A 171 -8.34 -6.52 6.21
N ILE A 172 -8.53 -7.33 5.18
CA ILE A 172 -7.43 -7.90 4.38
C ILE A 172 -7.56 -7.41 2.95
N GLU A 173 -6.50 -6.77 2.45
CA GLU A 173 -6.41 -6.28 1.07
C GLU A 173 -5.48 -7.19 0.25
N CYS A 174 -5.97 -7.75 -0.84
CA CYS A 174 -5.19 -8.60 -1.72
C CYS A 174 -4.98 -7.97 -3.10
N PHE A 175 -3.75 -8.06 -3.61
CA PHE A 175 -3.49 -7.71 -5.01
C PHE A 175 -4.14 -8.72 -5.94
N VAL A 176 -4.95 -8.24 -6.87
CA VAL A 176 -5.59 -9.08 -7.90
C VAL A 176 -4.95 -8.89 -9.27
N HIS A 177 -4.28 -7.74 -9.49
CA HIS A 177 -3.58 -7.44 -10.74
C HIS A 177 -2.39 -6.51 -10.49
N GLY A 178 -1.29 -6.72 -11.18
CA GLY A 178 -0.16 -5.80 -11.19
C GLY A 178 1.21 -6.46 -11.16
N ALA A 179 2.24 -5.63 -11.25
CA ALA A 179 3.64 -6.08 -11.30
C ALA A 179 4.09 -6.71 -9.98
N LEU A 180 4.77 -7.86 -10.08
CA LEU A 180 5.43 -8.52 -8.95
C LEU A 180 6.86 -8.03 -8.79
N CYS A 181 7.30 -7.89 -7.53
CA CYS A 181 8.69 -7.68 -7.19
C CYS A 181 9.43 -9.03 -7.21
N TYR A 182 10.68 -9.04 -7.68
CA TYR A 182 11.55 -10.22 -7.61
C TYR A 182 11.91 -10.62 -6.17
N ALA A 183 12.11 -9.62 -5.33
CA ALA A 183 12.38 -9.83 -3.92
C ALA A 183 11.09 -9.99 -3.11
N TYR A 184 11.19 -10.74 -2.02
CA TYR A 184 10.08 -11.00 -1.11
C TYR A 184 9.47 -9.68 -0.62
N SER A 185 8.22 -9.44 -0.97
CA SER A 185 7.43 -8.23 -0.62
C SER A 185 8.21 -6.90 -0.71
N GLY A 186 9.08 -6.77 -1.74
CA GLY A 186 9.84 -5.53 -1.97
C GLY A 186 11.08 -5.35 -1.08
N GLN A 187 11.46 -6.32 -0.26
CA GLN A 187 12.66 -6.28 0.60
C GLN A 187 13.94 -6.52 -0.22
N CYS A 188 14.33 -5.52 -1.02
CA CYS A 188 15.42 -5.64 -1.98
C CYS A 188 16.50 -4.57 -1.78
N PHE A 189 17.77 -5.00 -1.72
CA PHE A 189 18.93 -4.12 -1.66
C PHE A 189 19.69 -3.99 -2.99
N MET A 190 19.24 -4.63 -4.07
CA MET A 190 19.98 -4.69 -5.33
C MET A 190 20.27 -3.28 -5.90
N SER A 191 19.27 -2.39 -5.91
CA SER A 191 19.46 -1.01 -6.35
C SER A 191 20.43 -0.21 -5.46
N SER A 192 20.48 -0.52 -4.16
CA SER A 192 21.42 0.10 -3.24
C SER A 192 22.86 -0.32 -3.52
N PHE A 193 23.09 -1.61 -3.73
CA PHE A 193 24.42 -2.16 -4.01
C PHE A 193 24.95 -1.73 -5.38
N LEU A 194 24.11 -1.76 -6.42
CA LEU A 194 24.55 -1.47 -7.80
C LEU A 194 24.57 0.02 -8.13
N GLY A 195 23.79 0.85 -7.44
CA GLY A 195 23.64 2.25 -7.83
C GLY A 195 23.38 3.24 -6.70
N GLY A 196 23.59 2.85 -5.43
CA GLY A 196 23.38 3.73 -4.27
C GLY A 196 21.92 4.20 -4.08
N ARG A 197 20.94 3.50 -4.70
CA ARG A 197 19.52 3.88 -4.70
C ARG A 197 18.71 2.91 -3.84
N SER A 198 18.21 3.37 -2.70
CA SER A 198 17.41 2.52 -1.81
C SER A 198 16.01 2.27 -2.34
N GLY A 199 15.70 0.99 -2.66
CA GLY A 199 14.35 0.57 -3.03
C GLY A 199 13.33 0.77 -1.91
N ASN A 200 13.74 0.53 -0.66
CA ASN A 200 12.88 0.68 0.53
C ASN A 200 12.61 2.16 0.88
N ARG A 201 13.23 3.08 0.17
CA ARG A 201 13.01 4.53 0.26
C ARG A 201 12.47 5.11 -1.05
N GLY A 202 11.76 4.31 -1.81
CA GLY A 202 11.09 4.74 -3.04
C GLY A 202 12.00 4.96 -4.25
N ARG A 203 13.30 4.61 -4.17
CA ARG A 203 14.29 4.90 -5.21
C ARG A 203 14.74 3.65 -5.97
N CYS A 204 13.90 2.63 -6.05
CA CYS A 204 14.21 1.43 -6.80
C CYS A 204 14.49 1.75 -8.28
N ALA A 205 15.63 1.25 -8.81
CA ALA A 205 16.01 1.43 -10.21
C ALA A 205 15.40 0.36 -11.14
N GLY A 206 14.60 -0.57 -10.60
CA GLY A 206 14.04 -1.66 -11.40
C GLY A 206 15.11 -2.61 -11.96
N THR A 207 16.22 -2.80 -11.24
CA THR A 207 17.36 -3.62 -11.71
C THR A 207 16.96 -5.03 -12.13
N CYS A 208 15.95 -5.65 -11.49
CA CYS A 208 15.41 -6.94 -11.88
C CYS A 208 14.68 -6.94 -13.24
N ARG A 209 14.35 -5.78 -13.80
CA ARG A 209 13.69 -5.62 -15.10
C ARG A 209 14.65 -5.33 -16.24
N LEU A 210 15.95 -5.14 -15.94
CA LEU A 210 16.99 -4.91 -16.94
C LEU A 210 17.34 -6.20 -17.67
N GLU A 211 17.89 -6.05 -18.88
CA GLU A 211 18.48 -7.17 -19.60
C GLU A 211 19.81 -7.59 -18.98
N TYR A 212 19.97 -8.88 -18.77
CA TYR A 212 21.21 -9.52 -18.33
C TYR A 212 21.74 -10.43 -19.42
N GLU A 213 23.04 -10.57 -19.51
CA GLU A 213 23.68 -11.47 -20.46
C GLU A 213 24.17 -12.72 -19.74
N LYS A 214 23.75 -13.90 -20.24
CA LYS A 214 24.27 -15.21 -19.84
C LYS A 214 24.52 -16.05 -21.09
N ASN A 215 25.75 -16.55 -21.27
CA ASN A 215 26.12 -17.36 -22.42
C ASN A 215 25.81 -16.70 -23.78
N LYS A 216 26.05 -15.38 -23.89
CA LYS A 216 25.77 -14.54 -25.08
C LYS A 216 24.28 -14.37 -25.39
N ILE A 217 23.38 -14.79 -24.50
CA ILE A 217 21.94 -14.56 -24.60
C ILE A 217 21.59 -13.37 -23.69
N LYS A 218 21.03 -12.33 -24.28
CA LYS A 218 20.50 -11.16 -23.53
C LYS A 218 19.00 -11.35 -23.31
N ALA A 219 18.58 -11.25 -22.06
CA ALA A 219 17.18 -11.33 -21.68
C ALA A 219 16.94 -10.69 -20.30
N PRO A 220 15.69 -10.29 -19.98
CA PRO A 220 15.33 -9.84 -18.64
C PRO A 220 15.19 -11.04 -17.68
N LEU A 221 16.32 -11.66 -17.34
CA LEU A 221 16.39 -12.95 -16.65
C LEU A 221 15.75 -12.97 -15.26
N LEU A 222 15.65 -11.79 -14.60
CA LEU A 222 15.09 -11.64 -13.26
C LEU A 222 13.67 -11.04 -13.28
N SER A 223 13.14 -10.74 -14.46
CA SER A 223 11.80 -10.15 -14.56
C SER A 223 10.73 -11.21 -14.34
N LEU A 224 9.92 -11.02 -13.30
CA LEU A 224 8.75 -11.85 -13.07
C LEU A 224 7.61 -11.45 -14.05
N ARG A 225 6.66 -12.36 -14.24
CA ARG A 225 5.38 -12.07 -14.88
C ARG A 225 4.52 -11.25 -13.92
N ASP A 226 3.66 -10.43 -14.47
CA ASP A 226 2.69 -9.68 -13.68
C ASP A 226 1.64 -10.63 -13.09
N LEU A 227 1.16 -10.28 -11.89
CA LEU A 227 0.05 -10.99 -11.25
C LEU A 227 -1.24 -10.70 -12.01
N CYS A 228 -2.03 -11.73 -12.26
CA CYS A 228 -3.42 -11.63 -12.70
C CYS A 228 -4.19 -12.77 -12.07
N THR A 229 -5.13 -12.46 -11.19
CA THR A 229 -5.93 -13.46 -10.43
C THR A 229 -7.41 -13.40 -10.77
N LEU A 230 -7.76 -12.82 -11.91
CA LEU A 230 -9.18 -12.68 -12.31
C LEU A 230 -9.89 -14.03 -12.38
N ASP A 231 -9.18 -15.08 -12.83
CA ASP A 231 -9.77 -16.43 -12.96
C ASP A 231 -10.09 -17.09 -11.61
N ILE A 232 -9.44 -16.65 -10.53
CA ILE A 232 -9.63 -17.15 -9.15
C ILE A 232 -10.23 -16.11 -8.22
N LEU A 233 -10.75 -15.02 -8.77
CA LEU A 233 -11.35 -13.94 -7.96
C LEU A 233 -12.46 -14.44 -7.02
N PRO A 234 -13.34 -15.38 -7.41
CA PRO A 234 -14.34 -15.93 -6.50
C PRO A 234 -13.77 -16.68 -5.27
N ASP A 235 -12.52 -17.16 -5.36
CA ASP A 235 -11.85 -17.85 -4.25
C ASP A 235 -11.16 -16.85 -3.29
N ILE A 236 -10.97 -15.61 -3.74
CA ILE A 236 -10.36 -14.51 -2.95
C ILE A 236 -11.45 -13.76 -2.18
N LEU A 237 -12.65 -13.64 -2.73
CA LEU A 237 -13.83 -12.98 -2.14
C LEU A 237 -14.56 -13.87 -1.17
#